data_a44eba19476b0984085534503f0c9318
#
_entry.id   a44eba19476b0984085534503f0c9318
#
_cell.length_a   1.000
_cell.length_b   1.000
_cell.length_c   1.000
_cell.angle_alpha   90.00
_cell.angle_beta   90.00
_cell.angle_gamma   90.00
#
_symmetry.space_group_name_H-M   'P 1'
#
loop_
_entity.id
_entity.type
_entity.pdbx_description
1 polymer ?
#
loop_
_entity_poly.entity_id
_entity_poly.type
_entity_poly.pdbx_seq_one_letter_code
_entity_poly.pdbx_strand_id
1 'polypeptide(L)'
;LLLRHPFFGNMATRLRIVPADDWCPTAAVDGRNLYFNTQFFNALNNREIEFVIAHEILHCVFDHLLRREDRDAMLYNIACDYIVNNLLVREGIGEKPKIIDCYQDFKYENWTSEEVYDDLEQKFDEEELKQLGELLDEHVDWSKDPNEDQQGQAPGANSGDGGEPTKGKGRPSY
;
A
#
# COMPACT_ATOMS: atom_id res chain seq x y z
N LEU A 1 -15.66 -12.87 -1.40
CA LEU A 1 -15.20 -12.07 -2.54
C LEU A 1 -15.53 -12.76 -3.86
N LEU A 2 -15.14 -14.02 -4.05
CA LEU A 2 -15.41 -14.79 -5.28
C LEU A 2 -16.88 -14.82 -5.70
N LEU A 3 -17.80 -15.01 -4.74
CA LEU A 3 -19.23 -15.12 -5.03
C LEU A 3 -19.90 -13.79 -5.37
N ARG A 4 -19.43 -12.71 -4.73
CA ARG A 4 -20.04 -11.37 -4.90
C ARG A 4 -19.35 -10.53 -5.95
N HIS A 5 -18.03 -10.66 -6.06
CA HIS A 5 -17.17 -9.87 -6.95
C HIS A 5 -16.16 -10.78 -7.64
N PRO A 6 -16.58 -11.50 -8.70
CA PRO A 6 -15.75 -12.55 -9.32
C PRO A 6 -14.41 -12.05 -9.87
N PHE A 7 -14.36 -10.83 -10.37
CA PHE A 7 -13.11 -10.23 -10.87
C PHE A 7 -12.07 -10.14 -9.75
N PHE A 8 -12.42 -9.54 -8.62
CA PHE A 8 -11.51 -9.39 -7.48
C PHE A 8 -11.18 -10.73 -6.85
N GLY A 9 -12.16 -11.62 -6.75
CA GLY A 9 -11.93 -12.97 -6.25
C GLY A 9 -10.96 -13.76 -7.11
N ASN A 10 -11.10 -13.69 -8.42
CA ASN A 10 -10.19 -14.33 -9.37
C ASN A 10 -8.77 -13.75 -9.27
N MET A 11 -8.64 -12.43 -9.20
CA MET A 11 -7.35 -11.78 -9.01
C MET A 11 -6.71 -12.16 -7.67
N ALA A 12 -7.49 -12.19 -6.59
CA ALA A 12 -7.02 -12.59 -5.27
C ALA A 12 -6.48 -14.03 -5.23
N THR A 13 -7.09 -14.97 -5.96
CA THR A 13 -6.62 -16.35 -6.03
C THR A 13 -5.29 -16.52 -6.74
N ARG A 14 -4.86 -15.55 -7.52
CA ARG A 14 -3.56 -15.54 -8.21
C ARG A 14 -2.44 -15.00 -7.33
N LEU A 15 -2.77 -14.34 -6.24
CA LEU A 15 -1.81 -13.79 -5.30
C LEU A 15 -1.43 -14.84 -4.26
N ARG A 16 -0.15 -14.90 -3.94
CA ARG A 16 0.35 -15.68 -2.81
C ARG A 16 0.13 -14.86 -1.53
N ILE A 17 -0.58 -15.41 -0.59
CA ILE A 17 -0.86 -14.74 0.70
C ILE A 17 0.30 -15.01 1.66
N VAL A 18 0.93 -13.94 2.15
CA VAL A 18 2.13 -14.00 2.98
C VAL A 18 1.95 -13.15 4.24
N PRO A 19 1.99 -13.75 5.44
CA PRO A 19 2.06 -12.99 6.68
C PRO A 19 3.36 -12.16 6.72
N ALA A 20 3.24 -10.91 7.13
CA ALA A 20 4.35 -9.96 7.16
C ALA A 20 4.30 -9.06 8.41
N ASP A 21 4.10 -9.66 9.58
CA ASP A 21 3.87 -8.97 10.85
C ASP A 21 5.08 -8.13 11.31
N ASP A 22 6.27 -8.46 10.82
CA ASP A 22 7.53 -7.81 11.16
C ASP A 22 7.73 -6.44 10.48
N TRP A 23 7.10 -6.21 9.32
CA TRP A 23 7.29 -4.97 8.58
C TRP A 23 6.02 -4.33 8.02
N CYS A 24 4.93 -5.09 7.88
CA CYS A 24 3.68 -4.62 7.28
C CYS A 24 2.65 -4.34 8.38
N PRO A 25 2.23 -3.07 8.60
CA PRO A 25 1.25 -2.76 9.62
C PRO A 25 -0.20 -3.09 9.22
N THR A 26 -0.48 -3.18 7.94
CA THR A 26 -1.82 -3.42 7.39
C THR A 26 -1.80 -4.50 6.31
N ALA A 27 -1.75 -4.10 5.06
CA ALA A 27 -1.64 -4.98 3.91
C ALA A 27 -0.83 -4.33 2.79
N ALA A 28 -0.28 -5.14 1.90
CA ALA A 28 0.51 -4.69 0.77
C ALA A 28 0.53 -5.71 -0.35
N VAL A 29 0.76 -5.29 -1.58
CA VAL A 29 0.95 -6.17 -2.72
C VAL A 29 2.19 -5.80 -3.52
N ASP A 30 2.77 -6.81 -4.20
CA ASP A 30 3.89 -6.62 -5.13
C ASP A 30 3.58 -7.16 -6.54
N GLY A 31 2.33 -7.41 -6.84
CA GLY A 31 1.88 -8.02 -8.08
C GLY A 31 1.86 -9.55 -8.07
N ARG A 32 2.54 -10.19 -7.13
CA ARG A 32 2.59 -11.66 -6.95
C ARG A 32 2.13 -12.10 -5.58
N ASN A 33 2.45 -11.33 -4.57
CA ASN A 33 2.16 -11.62 -3.17
C ASN A 33 1.24 -10.55 -2.60
N LEU A 34 0.32 -11.00 -1.76
CA LEU A 34 -0.44 -10.17 -0.83
C LEU A 34 0.18 -10.35 0.55
N TYR A 35 0.80 -9.31 1.06
CA TYR A 35 1.34 -9.26 2.42
C TYR A 35 0.28 -8.72 3.37
N PHE A 36 0.20 -9.27 4.56
CA PHE A 36 -0.78 -8.82 5.54
C PHE A 36 -0.24 -8.87 6.97
N ASN A 37 -0.78 -7.99 7.80
CA ASN A 37 -0.56 -8.02 9.23
C ASN A 37 -1.67 -8.85 9.91
N THR A 38 -1.28 -9.84 10.69
CA THR A 38 -2.22 -10.77 11.33
C THR A 38 -3.13 -10.06 12.33
N GLN A 39 -2.60 -9.17 13.15
CA GLN A 39 -3.41 -8.42 14.13
C GLN A 39 -4.39 -7.48 13.46
N PHE A 40 -3.96 -6.79 12.41
CA PHE A 40 -4.83 -5.92 11.63
C PHE A 40 -6.00 -6.68 11.02
N PHE A 41 -5.75 -7.80 10.34
CA PHE A 41 -6.80 -8.61 9.74
C PHE A 41 -7.73 -9.25 10.78
N ASN A 42 -7.21 -9.65 11.94
CA ASN A 42 -8.04 -10.19 13.03
C ASN A 42 -9.00 -9.15 13.63
N ALA A 43 -8.66 -7.86 13.52
CA ALA A 43 -9.52 -6.77 13.99
C ALA A 43 -10.63 -6.39 12.97
N LEU A 44 -10.58 -6.94 11.76
CA LEU A 44 -11.53 -6.65 10.70
C LEU A 44 -12.63 -7.71 10.60
N ASN A 45 -13.82 -7.31 10.21
CA ASN A 45 -14.86 -8.24 9.77
C ASN A 45 -14.65 -8.67 8.31
N ASN A 46 -15.43 -9.64 7.85
CA ASN A 46 -15.27 -10.19 6.50
C ASN A 46 -15.48 -9.15 5.39
N ARG A 47 -16.37 -8.20 5.57
CA ARG A 47 -16.66 -7.13 4.61
C ARG A 47 -15.51 -6.13 4.53
N GLU A 48 -14.91 -5.82 5.66
CA GLU A 48 -13.72 -4.96 5.75
C GLU A 48 -12.50 -5.64 5.12
N ILE A 49 -12.32 -6.94 5.33
CA ILE A 49 -11.26 -7.73 4.67
C ILE A 49 -11.45 -7.72 3.15
N GLU A 50 -12.67 -7.90 2.64
CA GLU A 50 -12.97 -7.80 1.22
C GLU A 50 -12.54 -6.44 0.64
N PHE A 51 -12.83 -5.36 1.36
CA PHE A 51 -12.44 -4.01 0.97
C PHE A 51 -10.91 -3.86 0.88
N VAL A 52 -10.18 -4.29 1.92
CA VAL A 52 -8.72 -4.18 1.96
C VAL A 52 -8.06 -4.98 0.84
N ILE A 53 -8.50 -6.22 0.62
CA ILE A 53 -7.95 -7.07 -0.47
C ILE A 53 -8.24 -6.44 -1.84
N ALA A 54 -9.45 -5.97 -2.08
CA ALA A 54 -9.82 -5.31 -3.34
C ALA A 54 -9.04 -4.01 -3.54
N HIS A 55 -8.80 -3.24 -2.48
CA HIS A 55 -7.98 -2.04 -2.48
C HIS A 55 -6.56 -2.33 -2.99
N GLU A 56 -5.90 -3.33 -2.44
CA GLU A 56 -4.55 -3.71 -2.84
C GLU A 56 -4.51 -4.22 -4.30
N ILE A 57 -5.49 -5.00 -4.71
CA ILE A 57 -5.61 -5.47 -6.10
C ILE A 57 -5.73 -4.30 -7.07
N LEU A 58 -6.52 -3.27 -6.74
CA LEU A 58 -6.70 -2.11 -7.62
C LEU A 58 -5.42 -1.29 -7.76
N HIS A 59 -4.58 -1.18 -6.73
CA HIS A 59 -3.27 -0.56 -6.87
C HIS A 59 -2.42 -1.28 -7.94
N CYS A 60 -2.47 -2.59 -8.00
CA CYS A 60 -1.80 -3.37 -9.06
C CYS A 60 -2.43 -3.15 -10.43
N VAL A 61 -3.77 -3.19 -10.52
CA VAL A 61 -4.50 -3.03 -11.79
C VAL A 61 -4.24 -1.66 -12.42
N PHE A 62 -4.15 -0.61 -11.61
CA PHE A 62 -3.88 0.74 -12.08
C PHE A 62 -2.40 1.07 -12.27
N ASP A 63 -1.49 0.14 -11.98
CA ASP A 63 -0.03 0.35 -12.06
C ASP A 63 0.45 1.59 -11.29
N HIS A 64 -0.12 1.87 -10.14
CA HIS A 64 0.08 3.12 -9.42
C HIS A 64 1.55 3.37 -9.08
N LEU A 65 2.31 2.32 -8.76
CA LEU A 65 3.75 2.47 -8.49
C LEU A 65 4.56 2.94 -9.71
N LEU A 66 4.30 2.36 -10.88
CA LEU A 66 5.00 2.73 -12.11
C LEU A 66 4.61 4.14 -12.57
N ARG A 67 3.35 4.52 -12.35
CA ARG A 67 2.81 5.82 -12.75
C ARG A 67 3.22 6.97 -11.82
N ARG A 68 3.83 6.65 -10.68
CA ARG A 68 4.31 7.68 -9.75
C ARG A 68 5.37 8.58 -10.39
N GLU A 69 6.29 8.00 -11.17
CA GLU A 69 7.42 8.71 -11.76
C GLU A 69 8.26 9.43 -10.68
N ASP A 70 8.48 10.74 -10.83
CA ASP A 70 9.23 11.59 -9.91
C ASP A 70 8.37 12.30 -8.85
N ARG A 71 7.08 11.97 -8.75
CA ARG A 71 6.17 12.55 -7.77
C ARG A 71 6.53 12.13 -6.34
N ASP A 72 6.19 12.96 -5.38
CA ASP A 72 6.32 12.61 -3.97
C ASP A 72 5.55 11.32 -3.67
N ALA A 73 6.24 10.34 -3.07
CA ALA A 73 5.69 9.00 -2.87
C ALA A 73 4.47 8.99 -1.94
N MET A 74 4.55 9.73 -0.83
CA MET A 74 3.46 9.76 0.15
C MET A 74 2.23 10.46 -0.43
N LEU A 75 2.40 11.60 -1.04
CA LEU A 75 1.31 12.35 -1.63
C LEU A 75 0.66 11.59 -2.80
N TYR A 76 1.47 10.92 -3.62
CA TYR A 76 0.95 10.09 -4.70
C TYR A 76 0.18 8.87 -4.19
N ASN A 77 0.64 8.23 -3.10
CA ASN A 77 -0.09 7.14 -2.46
C ASN A 77 -1.47 7.61 -1.94
N ILE A 78 -1.54 8.79 -1.34
CA ILE A 78 -2.82 9.39 -0.91
C ILE A 78 -3.73 9.62 -2.12
N ALA A 79 -3.21 10.18 -3.20
CA ALA A 79 -3.96 10.40 -4.43
C ALA A 79 -4.51 9.10 -5.02
N CYS A 80 -3.70 8.04 -5.05
CA CYS A 80 -4.11 6.72 -5.49
C CYS A 80 -5.20 6.12 -4.60
N ASP A 81 -5.09 6.31 -3.28
CA ASP A 81 -6.09 5.84 -2.31
C ASP A 81 -7.46 6.49 -2.55
N TYR A 82 -7.53 7.78 -2.86
CA TYR A 82 -8.78 8.44 -3.23
C TYR A 82 -9.44 7.76 -4.44
N ILE A 83 -8.67 7.46 -5.47
CA ILE A 83 -9.17 6.81 -6.68
C ILE A 83 -9.67 5.40 -6.37
N VAL A 84 -8.88 4.60 -5.67
CA VAL A 84 -9.20 3.21 -5.32
C VAL A 84 -10.42 3.16 -4.39
N ASN A 85 -10.42 3.94 -3.33
CA ASN A 85 -11.49 3.92 -2.33
C ASN A 85 -12.81 4.45 -2.89
N ASN A 86 -12.78 5.49 -3.72
CA ASN A 86 -13.98 5.97 -4.40
C ASN A 86 -14.62 4.89 -5.28
N LEU A 87 -13.80 4.15 -6.01
CA LEU A 87 -14.29 3.05 -6.85
C LEU A 87 -14.93 1.95 -6.00
N LEU A 88 -14.27 1.53 -4.93
CA LEU A 88 -14.77 0.47 -4.03
C LEU A 88 -16.08 0.85 -3.35
N VAL A 89 -16.18 2.08 -2.86
CA VAL A 89 -17.41 2.58 -2.23
C VAL A 89 -18.54 2.71 -3.25
N ARG A 90 -18.26 3.26 -4.43
CA ARG A 90 -19.25 3.38 -5.50
C ARG A 90 -19.80 2.03 -5.93
N GLU A 91 -18.95 1.04 -6.09
CA GLU A 91 -19.35 -0.30 -6.54
C GLU A 91 -19.85 -1.20 -5.39
N GLY A 92 -19.85 -0.72 -4.16
CA GLY A 92 -20.30 -1.47 -3.00
C GLY A 92 -19.45 -2.70 -2.67
N ILE A 93 -18.13 -2.64 -2.94
CA ILE A 93 -17.20 -3.74 -2.71
C ILE A 93 -16.70 -3.67 -1.27
N GLY A 94 -17.14 -4.61 -0.43
CA GLY A 94 -16.80 -4.63 0.98
C GLY A 94 -17.32 -3.41 1.75
N GLU A 95 -16.70 -3.12 2.86
CA GLU A 95 -16.94 -1.95 3.71
C GLU A 95 -15.61 -1.33 4.13
N LYS A 96 -15.56 -0.01 4.21
CA LYS A 96 -14.38 0.68 4.72
C LYS A 96 -14.06 0.21 6.15
N PRO A 97 -12.81 -0.18 6.46
CA PRO A 97 -12.40 -0.50 7.81
C PRO A 97 -12.69 0.66 8.77
N LYS A 98 -13.20 0.34 9.96
CA LYS A 98 -13.54 1.33 10.98
C LYS A 98 -12.36 1.72 11.85
N ILE A 99 -11.34 0.86 11.92
CA ILE A 99 -10.17 1.05 12.76
C ILE A 99 -9.08 1.91 12.12
N ILE A 100 -9.21 2.23 10.82
CA ILE A 100 -8.32 3.11 10.07
C ILE A 100 -9.12 4.18 9.34
N ASP A 101 -8.51 5.33 9.11
CA ASP A 101 -9.07 6.35 8.26
C ASP A 101 -8.75 6.05 6.79
N CYS A 102 -9.80 6.01 5.97
CA CYS A 102 -9.66 5.78 4.53
C CYS A 102 -9.86 7.09 3.77
N TYR A 103 -8.91 7.43 2.90
CA TYR A 103 -9.08 8.56 1.99
C TYR A 103 -10.15 8.25 0.97
N GLN A 104 -11.29 8.90 1.11
CA GLN A 104 -12.42 8.75 0.22
C GLN A 104 -13.19 10.08 0.14
N ASP A 105 -13.32 10.61 -1.07
CA ASP A 105 -14.09 11.81 -1.34
C ASP A 105 -14.58 11.79 -2.79
N PHE A 106 -15.88 11.76 -2.99
CA PHE A 106 -16.48 11.72 -4.33
C PHE A 106 -16.23 12.96 -5.19
N LYS A 107 -15.68 14.05 -4.63
CA LYS A 107 -15.23 15.17 -5.43
C LYS A 107 -14.19 14.76 -6.48
N TYR A 108 -13.41 13.70 -6.18
CA TYR A 108 -12.40 13.14 -7.09
C TYR A 108 -12.94 12.02 -8.00
N GLU A 109 -14.27 11.83 -8.03
CA GLU A 109 -14.86 10.84 -8.92
C GLU A 109 -14.53 11.16 -10.39
N ASN A 110 -14.12 10.15 -11.14
CA ASN A 110 -13.66 10.25 -12.52
C ASN A 110 -12.35 11.02 -12.74
N TRP A 111 -11.65 11.37 -11.68
CA TRP A 111 -10.30 11.94 -11.79
C TRP A 111 -9.26 10.83 -11.95
N THR A 112 -8.12 11.15 -12.54
CA THR A 112 -6.92 10.31 -12.51
C THR A 112 -6.14 10.52 -11.22
N SER A 113 -5.25 9.57 -10.87
CA SER A 113 -4.38 9.71 -9.70
C SER A 113 -3.48 10.93 -9.81
N GLU A 114 -3.02 11.24 -11.02
CA GLU A 114 -2.17 12.40 -11.33
C GLU A 114 -2.92 13.72 -11.12
N GLU A 115 -4.17 13.80 -11.54
CA GLU A 115 -5.03 14.99 -11.32
C GLU A 115 -5.31 15.20 -9.83
N VAL A 116 -5.57 14.14 -9.09
CA VAL A 116 -5.74 14.22 -7.63
C VAL A 116 -4.44 14.65 -6.96
N TYR A 117 -3.30 14.10 -7.38
CA TYR A 117 -1.98 14.50 -6.90
C TYR A 117 -1.75 16.01 -7.07
N ASP A 118 -2.02 16.53 -8.25
CA ASP A 118 -1.83 17.96 -8.55
C ASP A 118 -2.75 18.85 -7.68
N ASP A 119 -4.00 18.43 -7.44
CA ASP A 119 -4.92 19.14 -6.54
C ASP A 119 -4.45 19.12 -5.08
N LEU A 120 -3.95 17.98 -4.61
CA LEU A 120 -3.40 17.85 -3.26
C LEU A 120 -2.10 18.64 -3.08
N GLU A 121 -1.21 18.62 -4.06
CA GLU A 121 0.05 19.37 -4.02
C GLU A 121 -0.18 20.88 -3.90
N GLN A 122 -1.24 21.40 -4.50
CA GLN A 122 -1.62 22.80 -4.39
C GLN A 122 -2.21 23.18 -3.03
N LYS A 123 -2.78 22.22 -2.30
CA LYS A 123 -3.49 22.46 -1.03
C LYS A 123 -2.63 22.28 0.20
N PHE A 124 -1.61 21.43 0.10
CA PHE A 124 -0.78 21.07 1.23
C PHE A 124 0.66 21.56 1.01
N ASP A 125 1.21 22.26 2.00
CA ASP A 125 2.64 22.49 2.05
C ASP A 125 3.39 21.25 2.58
N GLU A 126 4.72 21.26 2.51
CA GLU A 126 5.54 20.12 2.92
C GLU A 126 5.37 19.74 4.39
N GLU A 127 5.07 20.70 5.25
CA GLU A 127 4.89 20.49 6.68
C GLU A 127 3.54 19.84 6.99
N GLU A 128 2.48 20.25 6.30
CA GLU A 128 1.16 19.63 6.38
C GLU A 128 1.18 18.21 5.83
N LEU A 129 1.90 17.94 4.76
CA LEU A 129 2.11 16.60 4.19
C LEU A 129 2.83 15.68 5.15
N LYS A 130 3.83 16.18 5.88
CA LYS A 130 4.55 15.42 6.88
C LYS A 130 3.67 15.04 8.07
N GLN A 131 2.82 15.95 8.53
CA GLN A 131 1.85 15.69 9.58
C GLN A 131 0.80 14.66 9.16
N LEU A 132 0.31 14.74 7.92
CA LEU A 132 -0.61 13.75 7.35
C LEU A 132 0.05 12.36 7.24
N GLY A 133 1.32 12.30 6.86
CA GLY A 133 2.08 11.05 6.80
C GLY A 133 2.22 10.37 8.16
N GLU A 134 2.40 11.14 9.23
CA GLU A 134 2.46 10.63 10.60
C GLU A 134 1.09 10.09 11.07
N LEU A 135 -0.02 10.68 10.64
CA LEU A 135 -1.37 10.22 10.95
C LEU A 135 -1.79 8.97 10.15
N LEU A 136 -1.11 8.71 9.03
CA LEU A 136 -1.41 7.61 8.10
C LEU A 136 -0.42 6.47 8.18
N ASP A 137 0.19 6.28 9.30
CA ASP A 137 1.13 5.20 9.60
C ASP A 137 0.60 3.77 9.31
N GLU A 138 -0.61 3.70 8.78
CA GLU A 138 -1.34 2.48 8.49
C GLU A 138 -1.28 2.06 7.02
N HIS A 139 -0.82 2.95 6.13
CA HIS A 139 -0.53 2.60 4.75
C HIS A 139 0.94 2.28 4.56
N VAL A 140 1.21 1.15 3.92
CA VAL A 140 2.58 0.79 3.56
C VAL A 140 3.14 1.85 2.62
N ASP A 141 4.12 2.58 3.08
CA ASP A 141 4.87 3.49 2.25
C ASP A 141 5.85 2.71 1.38
N TRP A 142 5.46 2.49 0.15
CA TRP A 142 6.27 1.80 -0.86
C TRP A 142 7.57 2.52 -1.22
N SER A 143 7.73 3.77 -0.82
CA SER A 143 8.96 4.52 -1.04
C SER A 143 10.05 4.15 -0.04
N LYS A 144 9.67 3.60 1.11
CA LYS A 144 10.64 3.16 2.11
C LYS A 144 11.09 1.74 1.81
N ASP A 145 12.37 1.62 1.54
CA ASP A 145 13.05 0.34 1.51
C ASP A 145 13.05 -0.27 2.92
N PRO A 146 12.43 -1.43 3.13
CA PRO A 146 12.47 -2.09 4.44
C PRO A 146 13.88 -2.39 4.95
N ASN A 147 14.91 -2.23 4.10
CA ASN A 147 16.31 -2.40 4.48
C ASN A 147 17.07 -1.09 4.73
N GLU A 148 16.49 0.09 4.48
CA GLU A 148 17.18 1.36 4.76
C GLU A 148 17.28 1.65 6.26
N ASP A 149 16.30 1.23 7.05
CA ASP A 149 16.32 1.44 8.51
C ASP A 149 17.33 0.56 9.27
N GLN A 150 17.98 -0.41 8.61
CA GLN A 150 19.01 -1.26 9.22
C GLN A 150 20.46 -0.76 9.02
N GLN A 151 20.67 0.29 8.24
CA GLN A 151 22.02 0.83 7.99
C GLN A 151 22.47 1.92 8.97
N GLY A 152 21.67 2.24 9.98
CA GLY A 152 21.96 3.30 10.97
C GLY A 152 22.79 2.90 12.19
N GLN A 153 23.21 1.65 12.36
CA GLN A 153 24.13 1.26 13.45
C GLN A 153 25.22 0.33 12.91
N ALA A 154 26.33 0.91 12.57
CA ALA A 154 27.57 0.16 12.38
C ALA A 154 28.26 0.01 13.75
N PRO A 155 28.44 -1.20 14.27
CA PRO A 155 29.49 -1.50 15.22
C PRO A 155 30.79 -1.75 14.42
N GLY A 156 31.87 -1.20 14.94
CA GLY A 156 33.18 -1.19 14.33
C GLY A 156 33.73 -2.54 13.90
N ALA A 157 34.64 -2.41 12.98
CA ALA A 157 35.41 -3.43 12.29
C ALA A 157 35.87 -4.59 13.16
N ASN A 158 35.66 -5.82 12.63
CA ASN A 158 36.70 -6.83 12.74
C ASN A 158 36.69 -7.72 11.50
N SER A 159 37.88 -7.89 10.96
CA SER A 159 38.25 -8.64 9.76
C SER A 159 38.03 -10.14 9.91
N GLY A 160 37.54 -10.81 8.83
CA GLY A 160 37.65 -12.25 8.71
C GLY A 160 36.78 -12.86 7.62
N ASP A 161 37.40 -13.06 6.46
CA ASP A 161 37.32 -14.23 5.58
C ASP A 161 35.99 -14.72 4.98
N GLY A 162 35.97 -14.69 3.64
CA GLY A 162 35.52 -15.72 2.69
C GLY A 162 34.08 -16.23 2.80
N GLY A 163 33.17 -15.69 2.01
CA GLY A 163 31.91 -16.36 1.73
C GLY A 163 31.28 -15.80 0.44
N GLU A 164 31.02 -16.71 -0.51
CA GLU A 164 30.45 -16.42 -1.83
C GLU A 164 29.15 -15.60 -1.76
N PRO A 165 28.86 -14.77 -2.78
CA PRO A 165 27.66 -13.97 -2.80
C PRO A 165 26.44 -14.85 -3.10
N THR A 166 25.62 -15.07 -2.11
CA THR A 166 24.27 -15.58 -2.35
C THR A 166 23.47 -14.50 -3.07
N LYS A 167 22.96 -14.85 -4.23
CA LYS A 167 22.06 -13.99 -5.02
C LYS A 167 20.93 -13.51 -4.14
N GLY A 168 20.91 -12.25 -3.85
CA GLY A 168 19.85 -11.59 -3.12
C GLY A 168 18.52 -11.80 -3.85
N LYS A 169 17.52 -12.27 -3.12
CA LYS A 169 16.14 -12.33 -3.61
C LYS A 169 15.72 -10.91 -3.91
N GLY A 170 15.42 -10.66 -5.17
CA GLY A 170 14.90 -9.37 -5.61
C GLY A 170 13.69 -8.97 -4.77
N ARG A 171 13.68 -7.72 -4.38
CA ARG A 171 12.58 -7.10 -3.65
C ARG A 171 11.27 -7.22 -4.42
N PRO A 172 10.16 -7.29 -3.72
CA PRO A 172 8.89 -6.99 -4.32
C PRO A 172 8.93 -5.60 -4.95
N SER A 173 8.63 -5.52 -6.24
CA SER A 173 8.62 -4.26 -6.99
C SER A 173 7.27 -3.53 -6.90
N TYR A 174 6.32 -4.11 -6.22
CA TYR A 174 4.96 -3.60 -6.07
C TYR A 174 4.40 -3.95 -4.73
#